data_c1a679266c69aa91f25db2be2995cca4
#
_entry.id   c1a679266c69aa91f25db2be2995cca4
#
_cell.length_a   1.000
_cell.length_b   1.000
_cell.length_c   1.000
_cell.angle_alpha   90.00
_cell.angle_beta   90.00
_cell.angle_gamma   90.00
#
_symmetry.space_group_name_H-M   'P 1'
#
loop_
_entity.id
_entity.type
_entity.pdbx_description
1 polymer ?
#
loop_
_entity_poly.entity_id
_entity_poly.type
_entity_poly.pdbx_seq_one_letter_code
_entity_poly.pdbx_strand_id
1 'polypeptide(L)'
;ATFFVVGNFLQDNPDLIKQMQKEGHTVGNHTYHHPDMSQIATQETFSKELSDVEDLFKKITGKSMTRFYRPPQGKYNTENLQMAKDMGYHTFFWSLAYVDWLTDAQPSKEEAFDKLLGRIHPGAIVLLHNTSKTNGEILDELLNKWESMGYQFSSLKNLLKTEE
;
A
#
# COMPACT_ATOMS: atom_id res chain seq x y z
N ALA A 1 9.44 3.08 2.32
CA ALA A 1 7.97 2.94 2.21
C ALA A 1 7.58 1.54 1.76
N THR A 2 6.27 1.22 1.86
CA THR A 2 5.68 0.03 1.23
C THR A 2 4.73 0.49 0.13
N PHE A 3 4.97 0.02 -1.09
CA PHE A 3 4.12 0.26 -2.25
C PHE A 3 3.23 -0.96 -2.48
N PHE A 4 1.93 -0.83 -2.26
CA PHE A 4 0.96 -1.86 -2.58
C PHE A 4 0.49 -1.65 -4.02
N VAL A 5 0.83 -2.60 -4.90
CA VAL A 5 0.69 -2.45 -6.35
C VAL A 5 -0.33 -3.41 -6.93
N VAL A 6 -1.04 -2.95 -7.96
CA VAL A 6 -2.00 -3.73 -8.74
C VAL A 6 -1.38 -4.26 -10.03
N GLY A 7 -2.01 -5.27 -10.65
CA GLY A 7 -1.46 -5.95 -11.82
C GLY A 7 -1.16 -5.03 -13.01
N ASN A 8 -2.09 -4.15 -13.39
CA ASN A 8 -1.87 -3.22 -14.49
C ASN A 8 -0.75 -2.22 -14.21
N PHE A 9 -0.62 -1.72 -12.97
CA PHE A 9 0.51 -0.84 -12.62
C PHE A 9 1.86 -1.53 -12.80
N LEU A 10 1.96 -2.81 -12.41
CA LEU A 10 3.14 -3.63 -12.63
C LEU A 10 3.47 -3.78 -14.13
N GLN A 11 2.45 -4.02 -14.96
CA GLN A 11 2.63 -4.18 -16.41
C GLN A 11 3.12 -2.89 -17.07
N ASP A 12 2.54 -1.77 -16.69
CA ASP A 12 2.77 -0.47 -17.32
C ASP A 12 4.06 0.19 -16.83
N ASN A 13 4.55 -0.18 -15.62
CA ASN A 13 5.65 0.50 -14.96
C ASN A 13 6.76 -0.45 -14.43
N PRO A 14 7.27 -1.40 -15.23
CA PRO A 14 8.24 -2.39 -14.75
C PRO A 14 9.55 -1.76 -14.23
N ASP A 15 9.98 -0.66 -14.79
CA ASP A 15 11.20 0.02 -14.36
C ASP A 15 11.05 0.75 -13.03
N LEU A 16 9.86 1.31 -12.74
CA LEU A 16 9.55 1.87 -11.43
C LEU A 16 9.57 0.78 -10.35
N ILE A 17 9.06 -0.42 -10.66
CA ILE A 17 9.09 -1.54 -9.71
C ILE A 17 10.53 -1.94 -9.37
N LYS A 18 11.41 -2.02 -10.37
CA LYS A 18 12.83 -2.29 -10.15
C LYS A 18 13.51 -1.19 -9.34
N GLN A 19 13.15 0.08 -9.61
CA GLN A 19 13.66 1.24 -8.87
C GLN A 19 13.23 1.19 -7.40
N MET A 20 11.94 0.96 -7.10
CA MET A 20 11.44 0.81 -5.74
C MET A 20 12.26 -0.21 -4.95
N GLN A 21 12.55 -1.36 -5.56
CA GLN A 21 13.37 -2.39 -4.93
C GLN A 21 14.84 -1.99 -4.74
N LYS A 22 15.43 -1.33 -5.76
CA LYS A 22 16.82 -0.85 -5.71
C LYS A 22 17.00 0.18 -4.59
N GLU A 23 15.99 1.01 -4.36
CA GLU A 23 15.99 2.03 -3.31
C GLU A 23 15.61 1.48 -1.92
N GLY A 24 15.40 0.17 -1.79
CA GLY A 24 15.13 -0.49 -0.51
C GLY A 24 13.68 -0.41 -0.04
N HIS A 25 12.76 -0.02 -0.91
CA HIS A 25 11.34 -0.04 -0.59
C HIS A 25 10.76 -1.46 -0.66
N THR A 26 9.68 -1.69 0.09
CA THR A 26 8.91 -2.92 0.01
C THR A 26 7.82 -2.77 -1.05
N VAL A 27 7.69 -3.77 -1.93
CA VAL A 27 6.55 -3.87 -2.84
C VAL A 27 5.63 -4.96 -2.32
N GLY A 28 4.38 -4.62 -2.04
CA GLY A 28 3.33 -5.49 -1.55
C GLY A 28 2.19 -5.64 -2.56
N ASN A 29 1.32 -6.59 -2.30
CA ASN A 29 0.23 -7.01 -3.17
C ASN A 29 -1.05 -6.22 -2.92
N HIS A 30 -1.67 -5.67 -3.98
CA HIS A 30 -2.95 -4.97 -3.92
C HIS A 30 -3.97 -5.57 -4.89
N THR A 31 -3.84 -6.87 -5.19
CA THR A 31 -4.60 -7.66 -6.17
C THR A 31 -4.29 -7.31 -7.62
N TYR A 32 -4.71 -8.16 -8.54
CA TYR A 32 -4.43 -7.94 -9.95
C TYR A 32 -5.38 -6.90 -10.57
N HIS A 33 -6.71 -7.05 -10.33
CA HIS A 33 -7.75 -6.23 -10.94
C HIS A 33 -8.39 -5.21 -10.00
N HIS A 34 -7.96 -5.15 -8.74
CA HIS A 34 -8.54 -4.27 -7.70
C HIS A 34 -10.05 -4.49 -7.44
N PRO A 35 -10.54 -5.75 -7.38
CA PRO A 35 -11.95 -6.02 -7.11
C PRO A 35 -12.30 -5.80 -5.62
N ASP A 36 -13.59 -5.78 -5.32
CA ASP A 36 -14.05 -5.92 -3.94
C ASP A 36 -13.81 -7.36 -3.46
N MET A 37 -12.69 -7.59 -2.78
CA MET A 37 -12.28 -8.92 -2.35
C MET A 37 -13.24 -9.52 -1.33
N SER A 38 -14.02 -8.72 -0.60
CA SER A 38 -15.02 -9.22 0.36
C SER A 38 -16.21 -9.94 -0.31
N GLN A 39 -16.36 -9.78 -1.62
CA GLN A 39 -17.39 -10.46 -2.42
C GLN A 39 -16.87 -11.75 -3.07
N ILE A 40 -15.60 -12.07 -2.94
CA ILE A 40 -15.01 -13.27 -3.50
C ILE A 40 -15.21 -14.44 -2.53
N ALA A 41 -16.00 -15.43 -2.96
CA ALA A 41 -16.47 -16.53 -2.11
C ALA A 41 -15.52 -17.74 -2.09
N THR A 42 -14.61 -17.89 -3.05
CA THR A 42 -13.77 -19.09 -3.18
C THR A 42 -12.29 -18.78 -2.98
N GLN A 43 -11.58 -19.70 -2.31
CA GLN A 43 -10.13 -19.63 -2.14
C GLN A 43 -9.41 -19.59 -3.51
N GLU A 44 -9.90 -20.32 -4.50
CA GLU A 44 -9.30 -20.35 -5.83
C GLU A 44 -9.30 -18.97 -6.49
N THR A 45 -10.47 -18.31 -6.56
CA THR A 45 -10.60 -16.96 -7.15
C THR A 45 -9.82 -15.93 -6.36
N PHE A 46 -9.85 -16.02 -5.02
CA PHE A 46 -9.07 -15.16 -4.14
C PHE A 46 -7.58 -15.31 -4.38
N SER A 47 -7.10 -16.57 -4.40
CA SER A 47 -5.68 -16.87 -4.61
C SER A 47 -5.19 -16.38 -5.97
N LYS A 48 -6.02 -16.50 -7.01
CA LYS A 48 -5.66 -16.05 -8.36
C LYS A 48 -5.39 -14.55 -8.43
N GLU A 49 -6.20 -13.72 -7.78
CA GLU A 49 -5.97 -12.26 -7.70
C GLU A 49 -4.62 -11.89 -7.08
N LEU A 50 -4.12 -12.70 -6.13
CA LEU A 50 -2.84 -12.44 -5.47
C LEU A 50 -1.68 -13.11 -6.21
N SER A 51 -1.83 -14.35 -6.67
CA SER A 51 -0.75 -15.08 -7.34
C SER A 51 -0.39 -14.49 -8.70
N ASP A 52 -1.36 -13.98 -9.45
CA ASP A 52 -1.08 -13.32 -10.73
C ASP A 52 -0.17 -12.09 -10.55
N VAL A 53 -0.31 -11.36 -9.44
CA VAL A 53 0.58 -10.24 -9.08
C VAL A 53 1.97 -10.74 -8.68
N GLU A 54 2.05 -11.81 -7.88
CA GLU A 54 3.34 -12.41 -7.49
C GLU A 54 4.13 -12.89 -8.72
N ASP A 55 3.47 -13.58 -9.64
CA ASP A 55 4.07 -14.12 -10.85
C ASP A 55 4.58 -13.01 -11.78
N LEU A 56 3.78 -11.97 -11.96
CA LEU A 56 4.17 -10.81 -12.77
C LEU A 56 5.35 -10.07 -12.11
N PHE A 57 5.31 -9.86 -10.79
CA PHE A 57 6.40 -9.24 -10.06
C PHE A 57 7.70 -10.05 -10.19
N LYS A 58 7.61 -11.38 -10.06
CA LYS A 58 8.76 -12.27 -10.23
C LYS A 58 9.32 -12.24 -11.65
N LYS A 59 8.45 -12.16 -12.66
CA LYS A 59 8.83 -11.99 -14.07
C LYS A 59 9.60 -10.70 -14.31
N ILE A 60 9.17 -9.59 -13.68
CA ILE A 60 9.79 -8.26 -13.83
C ILE A 60 11.13 -8.18 -13.09
N THR A 61 11.20 -8.71 -11.86
CA THR A 61 12.30 -8.46 -10.94
C THR A 61 13.26 -9.62 -10.75
N GLY A 62 12.85 -10.83 -11.13
CA GLY A 62 13.56 -12.09 -10.83
C GLY A 62 13.48 -12.51 -9.36
N LYS A 63 12.73 -11.80 -8.51
CA LYS A 63 12.64 -12.04 -7.06
C LYS A 63 11.21 -12.39 -6.65
N SER A 64 11.07 -13.08 -5.52
CA SER A 64 9.76 -13.29 -4.89
C SER A 64 9.26 -11.99 -4.26
N MET A 65 7.94 -11.73 -4.36
CA MET A 65 7.29 -10.61 -3.72
C MET A 65 7.24 -10.80 -2.20
N THR A 66 7.38 -9.70 -1.45
CA THR A 66 7.08 -9.72 -0.01
C THR A 66 5.59 -9.96 0.17
N ARG A 67 5.22 -10.93 1.02
CA ARG A 67 3.81 -11.29 1.25
C ARG A 67 3.10 -10.31 2.18
N PHE A 68 3.09 -9.05 1.76
CA PHE A 68 2.29 -7.99 2.35
C PHE A 68 1.11 -7.73 1.45
N TYR A 69 -0.08 -7.72 2.02
CA TYR A 69 -1.34 -7.53 1.33
C TYR A 69 -2.11 -6.35 1.88
N ARG A 70 -2.72 -5.57 1.03
CA ARG A 70 -3.70 -4.56 1.40
C ARG A 70 -4.96 -4.79 0.58
N PRO A 71 -6.12 -5.04 1.24
CA PRO A 71 -7.38 -5.21 0.53
C PRO A 71 -7.76 -3.95 -0.27
N PRO A 72 -8.21 -4.10 -1.53
CA PRO A 72 -8.79 -2.99 -2.28
C PRO A 72 -9.89 -2.28 -1.50
N GLN A 73 -9.90 -0.96 -1.55
CA GLN A 73 -10.87 -0.09 -0.86
C GLN A 73 -10.94 -0.28 0.67
N GLY A 74 -10.05 -1.07 1.27
CA GLY A 74 -10.12 -1.47 2.67
C GLY A 74 -11.30 -2.39 3.00
N LYS A 75 -11.95 -2.97 1.99
CA LYS A 75 -13.07 -3.89 2.18
C LYS A 75 -12.58 -5.30 2.47
N TYR A 76 -13.17 -5.91 3.48
CA TYR A 76 -12.82 -7.25 3.91
C TYR A 76 -14.00 -7.95 4.60
N ASN A 77 -13.88 -9.25 4.73
CA ASN A 77 -14.63 -10.06 5.68
C ASN A 77 -13.66 -11.05 6.37
N THR A 78 -14.11 -11.73 7.40
CA THR A 78 -13.26 -12.64 8.18
C THR A 78 -12.71 -13.78 7.33
N GLU A 79 -13.51 -14.33 6.43
CA GLU A 79 -13.11 -15.43 5.55
C GLU A 79 -12.00 -15.01 4.59
N ASN A 80 -12.12 -13.83 3.96
CA ASN A 80 -11.08 -13.32 3.06
C ASN A 80 -9.76 -12.99 3.81
N LEU A 81 -9.84 -12.51 5.04
CA LEU A 81 -8.64 -12.32 5.86
C LEU A 81 -7.96 -13.66 6.18
N GLN A 82 -8.77 -14.69 6.46
CA GLN A 82 -8.24 -16.04 6.67
C GLN A 82 -7.62 -16.60 5.40
N MET A 83 -8.26 -16.43 4.23
CA MET A 83 -7.71 -16.84 2.94
C MET A 83 -6.34 -16.21 2.67
N ALA A 84 -6.18 -14.92 2.94
CA ALA A 84 -4.89 -14.23 2.81
C ALA A 84 -3.84 -14.80 3.77
N LYS A 85 -4.24 -15.04 5.03
CA LYS A 85 -3.37 -15.63 6.06
C LYS A 85 -2.91 -17.04 5.68
N ASP A 86 -3.79 -17.88 5.16
CA ASP A 86 -3.49 -19.25 4.72
C ASP A 86 -2.50 -19.27 3.54
N MET A 87 -2.48 -18.21 2.73
CA MET A 87 -1.47 -17.99 1.69
C MET A 87 -0.16 -17.40 2.26
N GLY A 88 -0.06 -17.17 3.57
CA GLY A 88 1.12 -16.61 4.23
C GLY A 88 1.25 -15.09 4.10
N TYR A 89 0.17 -14.38 3.80
CA TYR A 89 0.18 -12.92 3.76
C TYR A 89 -0.04 -12.30 5.13
N HIS A 90 0.67 -11.18 5.36
CA HIS A 90 0.33 -10.22 6.41
C HIS A 90 -0.56 -9.14 5.79
N THR A 91 -1.77 -8.99 6.31
CA THR A 91 -2.73 -8.00 5.82
C THR A 91 -2.56 -6.68 6.57
N PHE A 92 -2.43 -5.58 5.82
CA PHE A 92 -2.27 -4.24 6.37
C PHE A 92 -3.45 -3.35 5.97
N PHE A 93 -3.97 -2.64 6.95
CA PHE A 93 -4.88 -1.51 6.80
C PHE A 93 -4.14 -0.21 7.12
N TRP A 94 -4.86 0.83 7.43
CA TRP A 94 -4.32 2.15 7.77
C TRP A 94 -5.13 2.82 8.88
N SER A 95 -4.53 3.77 9.58
CA SER A 95 -5.18 4.57 10.59
C SER A 95 -5.29 6.05 10.20
N LEU A 96 -4.57 6.46 9.15
CA LEU A 96 -4.63 7.81 8.60
C LEU A 96 -4.66 7.76 7.07
N ALA A 97 -5.69 8.34 6.50
CA ALA A 97 -5.84 8.57 5.07
C ALA A 97 -6.72 9.81 4.84
N TYR A 98 -6.74 10.32 3.63
CA TYR A 98 -7.67 11.37 3.19
C TYR A 98 -8.07 11.11 1.73
N VAL A 99 -9.01 11.87 1.20
CA VAL A 99 -9.49 11.70 -0.17
C VAL A 99 -8.47 12.34 -1.13
N ASP A 100 -7.56 11.51 -1.66
CA ASP A 100 -6.46 11.92 -2.54
C ASP A 100 -6.47 11.19 -3.90
N TRP A 101 -7.37 10.23 -4.10
CA TRP A 101 -7.42 9.36 -5.28
C TRP A 101 -8.25 9.92 -6.45
N LEU A 102 -9.03 10.98 -6.23
CA LEU A 102 -9.84 11.60 -7.27
C LEU A 102 -8.97 12.45 -8.19
N THR A 103 -8.65 11.93 -9.39
CA THR A 103 -7.74 12.60 -10.32
C THR A 103 -8.28 13.96 -10.82
N ASP A 104 -9.62 14.08 -10.94
CA ASP A 104 -10.30 15.28 -11.41
C ASP A 104 -10.66 16.28 -10.30
N ALA A 105 -10.46 15.88 -9.05
CA ALA A 105 -10.78 16.70 -7.86
C ALA A 105 -9.67 16.55 -6.81
N GLN A 106 -8.45 16.96 -7.18
CA GLN A 106 -7.31 16.91 -6.28
C GLN A 106 -7.47 17.93 -5.14
N PRO A 107 -7.20 17.53 -3.89
CA PRO A 107 -7.19 18.47 -2.78
C PRO A 107 -6.10 19.53 -2.98
N SER A 108 -6.31 20.72 -2.44
CA SER A 108 -5.25 21.72 -2.36
C SER A 108 -4.14 21.27 -1.41
N LYS A 109 -2.94 21.89 -1.53
CA LYS A 109 -1.84 21.61 -0.58
C LYS A 109 -2.23 21.92 0.86
N GLU A 110 -2.97 23.02 1.05
CA GLU A 110 -3.45 23.45 2.37
C GLU A 110 -4.39 22.40 2.97
N GLU A 111 -5.39 21.95 2.21
CA GLU A 111 -6.31 20.88 2.66
C GLU A 111 -5.57 19.58 2.98
N ALA A 112 -4.59 19.20 2.15
CA ALA A 112 -3.78 18.01 2.38
C ALA A 112 -2.98 18.11 3.69
N PHE A 113 -2.30 19.24 3.93
CA PHE A 113 -1.58 19.47 5.19
C PHE A 113 -2.52 19.51 6.39
N ASP A 114 -3.66 20.19 6.30
CA ASP A 114 -4.66 20.23 7.39
C ASP A 114 -5.07 18.81 7.79
N LYS A 115 -5.42 17.95 6.81
CA LYS A 115 -5.81 16.57 7.06
C LYS A 115 -4.69 15.69 7.60
N LEU A 116 -3.50 15.81 7.04
CA LEU A 116 -2.39 14.91 7.34
C LEU A 116 -1.65 15.31 8.61
N LEU A 117 -1.46 16.61 8.87
CA LEU A 117 -0.80 17.09 10.09
C LEU A 117 -1.75 17.09 11.29
N GLY A 118 -3.03 17.44 11.07
CA GLY A 118 -4.01 17.49 12.17
C GLY A 118 -4.43 16.12 12.70
N ARG A 119 -4.18 15.05 11.95
CA ARG A 119 -4.63 13.69 12.31
C ARG A 119 -3.50 12.70 12.54
N ILE A 120 -2.25 13.10 12.37
CA ILE A 120 -1.10 12.23 12.65
C ILE A 120 -1.04 11.85 14.13
N HIS A 121 -0.67 10.63 14.42
CA HIS A 121 -0.55 10.10 15.77
C HIS A 121 0.57 9.06 15.86
N PRO A 122 1.13 8.77 17.06
CA PRO A 122 2.10 7.70 17.25
C PRO A 122 1.55 6.35 16.78
N GLY A 123 2.36 5.59 16.05
CA GLY A 123 1.97 4.29 15.50
C GLY A 123 1.07 4.37 14.25
N ALA A 124 0.89 5.54 13.67
CA ALA A 124 0.08 5.69 12.46
C ALA A 124 0.63 4.86 11.28
N ILE A 125 -0.26 4.11 10.63
CA ILE A 125 -0.04 3.59 9.29
C ILE A 125 -0.74 4.55 8.33
N VAL A 126 0.05 5.27 7.53
CA VAL A 126 -0.47 6.31 6.64
C VAL A 126 -0.64 5.78 5.24
N LEU A 127 -1.83 5.93 4.68
CA LEU A 127 -2.15 5.63 3.28
C LEU A 127 -2.14 6.91 2.45
N LEU A 128 -1.31 6.93 1.41
CA LEU A 128 -1.28 7.95 0.37
C LEU A 128 -1.31 7.27 -1.00
N HIS A 129 -2.07 7.85 -1.95
CA HIS A 129 -2.12 7.33 -3.31
C HIS A 129 -1.10 8.05 -4.21
N ASN A 130 -0.38 7.27 -5.02
CA ASN A 130 0.60 7.79 -5.98
C ASN A 130 -0.05 8.43 -7.21
N THR A 131 -1.35 8.27 -7.40
CA THR A 131 -2.13 8.97 -8.43
C THR A 131 -2.40 10.43 -8.09
N SER A 132 -2.15 10.82 -6.84
CA SER A 132 -2.33 12.20 -6.39
C SER A 132 -1.16 13.08 -6.78
N LYS A 133 -1.41 14.05 -7.65
CA LYS A 133 -0.45 15.11 -7.97
C LYS A 133 -0.08 15.92 -6.73
N THR A 134 -1.06 16.24 -5.89
CA THR A 134 -0.86 16.98 -4.65
C THR A 134 0.09 16.25 -3.71
N ASN A 135 -0.09 14.92 -3.52
CA ASN A 135 0.84 14.12 -2.71
C ASN A 135 2.27 14.19 -3.25
N GLY A 136 2.44 14.08 -4.56
CA GLY A 136 3.77 14.18 -5.19
C GLY A 136 4.44 15.54 -4.93
N GLU A 137 3.66 16.62 -4.90
CA GLU A 137 4.17 17.98 -4.68
C GLU A 137 4.48 18.30 -3.22
N ILE A 138 3.80 17.66 -2.26
CA ILE A 138 3.93 17.98 -0.83
C ILE A 138 4.77 16.97 -0.06
N LEU A 139 5.09 15.80 -0.63
CA LEU A 139 5.62 14.65 0.14
C LEU A 139 6.88 15.00 0.93
N ASP A 140 7.85 15.66 0.31
CA ASP A 140 9.10 16.05 0.97
C ASP A 140 8.82 16.99 2.17
N GLU A 141 8.02 18.02 1.95
CA GLU A 141 7.64 18.96 3.01
C GLU A 141 6.84 18.28 4.11
N LEU A 142 5.94 17.37 3.75
CA LEU A 142 5.13 16.61 4.71
C LEU A 142 6.00 15.74 5.63
N LEU A 143 6.96 15.03 5.06
CA LEU A 143 7.87 14.18 5.83
C LEU A 143 8.72 15.03 6.80
N ASN A 144 9.27 16.15 6.33
CA ASN A 144 10.04 17.08 7.17
C ASN A 144 9.19 17.67 8.31
N LYS A 145 7.90 17.99 8.04
CA LYS A 145 6.98 18.47 9.08
C LYS A 145 6.73 17.41 10.15
N TRP A 146 6.48 16.17 9.76
CA TRP A 146 6.30 15.09 10.73
C TRP A 146 7.55 14.82 11.57
N GLU A 147 8.74 14.86 10.97
CA GLU A 147 10.00 14.77 11.73
C GLU A 147 10.15 15.92 12.71
N SER A 148 9.83 17.16 12.31
CA SER A 148 9.85 18.34 13.17
C SER A 148 8.83 18.26 14.32
N MET A 149 7.75 17.50 14.15
CA MET A 149 6.78 17.20 15.21
C MET A 149 7.23 16.05 16.13
N GLY A 150 8.41 15.47 15.90
CA GLY A 150 9.00 14.42 16.72
C GLY A 150 8.67 13.00 16.29
N TYR A 151 8.03 12.81 15.12
CA TYR A 151 7.77 11.47 14.58
C TYR A 151 9.01 10.88 13.93
N GLN A 152 9.13 9.56 14.03
CA GLN A 152 10.15 8.77 13.33
C GLN A 152 9.47 7.79 12.38
N PHE A 153 10.04 7.63 11.19
CA PHE A 153 9.51 6.69 10.21
C PHE A 153 10.07 5.29 10.43
N SER A 154 9.18 4.31 10.39
CA SER A 154 9.54 2.89 10.44
C SER A 154 8.89 2.11 9.30
N SER A 155 9.44 0.95 8.98
CA SER A 155 8.87 0.08 7.96
C SER A 155 7.81 -0.84 8.54
N LEU A 156 6.85 -1.30 7.70
CA LEU A 156 5.90 -2.35 8.09
C LEU A 156 6.61 -3.67 8.46
N LYS A 157 7.81 -3.91 7.93
CA LYS A 157 8.64 -5.06 8.36
C LYS A 157 9.07 -4.97 9.82
N ASN A 158 9.35 -3.75 10.29
CA ASN A 158 9.71 -3.56 11.69
C ASN A 158 8.49 -3.71 12.61
N LEU A 159 7.30 -3.32 12.15
CA LEU A 159 6.07 -3.52 12.91
C LEU A 159 5.85 -5.00 13.25
N LEU A 160 6.08 -5.90 12.28
CA LEU A 160 5.92 -7.35 12.50
C LEU A 160 6.93 -7.94 13.48
N LYS A 161 8.12 -7.33 13.63
CA LYS A 161 9.14 -7.81 14.58
C LYS A 161 8.83 -7.47 16.04
N THR A 162 7.89 -6.57 16.27
CA THR A 162 7.49 -6.18 17.64
C THR A 162 6.37 -7.05 18.21
N GLU A 163 5.83 -7.97 17.39
CA GLU A 163 4.77 -8.92 17.78
C GLU A 163 5.33 -10.29 18.19
N GLU A 164 6.65 -10.51 18.07
CA GLU A 164 7.38 -11.69 18.57
C GLU A 164 7.96 -11.40 19.97
#